data_e995eb4b7eb769981fe264c4b10fa0cf
#
_entry.id   e995eb4b7eb769981fe264c4b10fa0cf
#
_cell.length_a   1.000
_cell.length_b   1.000
_cell.length_c   1.000
_cell.angle_alpha   90.00
_cell.angle_beta   90.00
_cell.angle_gamma   90.00
#
_symmetry.space_group_name_H-M   'P 1'
#
loop_
_entity.id
_entity.type
_entity.pdbx_description
1 polymer ?
#
loop_
_entity_poly.entity_id
_entity_poly.type
_entity_poly.pdbx_seq_one_letter_code
_entity_poly.pdbx_strand_id
1 'polypeptide(L)'
;MSALHIQDAVKTYANGFPALRGVSFDVAEGEFFALLGPNGAGKTTLISAMAGLSRLTSGRIRVMGHDVEADAYAARMSLGVVPQELVFDPFFSVREALQFQSGYFGLKNNDDWIDEIITNLGLADKADTNTRNLSGGMKRRVMVAQALVHRPPVIVLDEPTAGVDVELRQSLWAFIQNLNRQGHTIILTTHYLEEAQSLCDRIAMMKQGVLVALDSTEHLLHAEKGLRVELLLEGALPDNLRAWQQPSNDDTVLLKLDDYEQLAFVLQTLKYAGVKVKHMQLTETDLEDVFVKIMRK
;
A
#
# COMPACT_ATOMS: atom_id res chain seq x y z
N MET A 1 16.81 -2.29 -13.67
CA MET A 1 15.98 -3.13 -14.57
C MET A 1 14.54 -3.10 -14.06
N SER A 2 13.55 -3.62 -14.80
CA SER A 2 12.15 -3.61 -14.36
C SER A 2 11.83 -4.94 -13.65
N ALA A 3 11.39 -4.88 -12.39
CA ALA A 3 10.94 -6.05 -11.64
C ALA A 3 9.52 -6.48 -12.07
N LEU A 4 8.66 -5.50 -12.37
CA LEU A 4 7.32 -5.73 -12.91
C LEU A 4 7.12 -4.81 -14.12
N HIS A 5 6.67 -5.38 -15.23
CA HIS A 5 6.29 -4.64 -16.44
C HIS A 5 4.88 -5.02 -16.84
N ILE A 6 3.98 -4.05 -16.88
CA ILE A 6 2.57 -4.18 -17.28
C ILE A 6 2.37 -3.33 -18.52
N GLN A 7 1.89 -3.94 -19.59
CA GLN A 7 1.67 -3.29 -20.87
C GLN A 7 0.24 -3.53 -21.36
N ASP A 8 -0.54 -2.46 -21.49
CA ASP A 8 -1.90 -2.43 -22.04
C ASP A 8 -2.81 -3.53 -21.48
N ALA A 9 -2.71 -3.78 -20.16
CA ALA A 9 -3.44 -4.85 -19.50
C ALA A 9 -4.96 -4.58 -19.55
N VAL A 10 -5.69 -5.43 -20.26
CA VAL A 10 -7.15 -5.41 -20.36
C VAL A 10 -7.70 -6.71 -19.79
N LYS A 11 -8.73 -6.60 -18.95
CA LYS A 11 -9.47 -7.74 -18.43
C LYS A 11 -10.97 -7.49 -18.48
N THR A 12 -11.67 -8.28 -19.27
CA THR A 12 -13.14 -8.37 -19.26
C THR A 12 -13.54 -9.76 -18.81
N TYR A 13 -14.38 -9.85 -17.79
CA TYR A 13 -14.91 -11.12 -17.29
C TYR A 13 -16.01 -11.68 -18.22
N ALA A 14 -16.35 -12.96 -18.07
CA ALA A 14 -17.35 -13.63 -18.92
C ALA A 14 -18.75 -12.98 -18.86
N ASN A 15 -19.08 -12.29 -17.76
CA ASN A 15 -20.31 -11.51 -17.61
C ASN A 15 -20.28 -10.14 -18.31
N GLY A 16 -19.22 -9.82 -19.05
CA GLY A 16 -19.04 -8.56 -19.77
C GLY A 16 -18.47 -7.42 -18.91
N PHE A 17 -18.16 -7.64 -17.63
CA PHE A 17 -17.63 -6.60 -16.75
C PHE A 17 -16.15 -6.28 -17.08
N PRO A 18 -15.82 -5.02 -17.49
CA PRO A 18 -14.46 -4.61 -17.80
C PRO A 18 -13.72 -4.20 -16.52
N ALA A 19 -12.94 -5.12 -15.94
CA ALA A 19 -12.19 -4.89 -14.72
C ALA A 19 -10.88 -4.14 -14.91
N LEU A 20 -10.21 -4.30 -16.07
CA LEU A 20 -9.02 -3.56 -16.47
C LEU A 20 -9.22 -3.03 -17.88
N ARG A 21 -8.80 -1.78 -18.13
CA ARG A 21 -9.07 -1.04 -19.36
C ARG A 21 -7.81 -0.44 -19.98
N GLY A 22 -6.73 -1.23 -20.12
CA GLY A 22 -5.47 -0.78 -20.71
C GLY A 22 -4.51 -0.17 -19.69
N VAL A 23 -4.28 -0.88 -18.58
CA VAL A 23 -3.36 -0.46 -17.53
C VAL A 23 -1.92 -0.72 -17.99
N SER A 24 -1.06 0.31 -17.92
CA SER A 24 0.36 0.21 -18.25
C SER A 24 1.21 0.95 -17.22
N PHE A 25 2.18 0.28 -16.63
CA PHE A 25 3.23 0.87 -15.79
C PHE A 25 4.37 -0.13 -15.52
N ASP A 26 5.48 0.39 -15.03
CA ASP A 26 6.65 -0.37 -14.60
C ASP A 26 6.96 -0.15 -13.15
N VAL A 27 7.50 -1.19 -12.48
CA VAL A 27 8.08 -1.10 -11.14
C VAL A 27 9.54 -1.51 -11.26
N ALA A 28 10.45 -0.69 -10.71
CA ALA A 28 11.88 -0.95 -10.74
C ALA A 28 12.28 -2.04 -9.73
N GLU A 29 13.44 -2.69 -9.95
CA GLU A 29 14.00 -3.62 -8.97
C GLU A 29 14.36 -2.88 -7.67
N GLY A 30 13.98 -3.45 -6.51
CA GLY A 30 14.21 -2.88 -5.19
C GLY A 30 13.27 -1.73 -4.83
N GLU A 31 12.35 -1.36 -5.70
CA GLU A 31 11.36 -0.29 -5.44
C GLU A 31 10.31 -0.73 -4.42
N PHE A 32 9.90 0.18 -3.52
CA PHE A 32 8.73 0.01 -2.68
C PHE A 32 7.57 0.80 -3.32
N PHE A 33 6.67 0.09 -3.97
CA PHE A 33 5.62 0.63 -4.83
C PHE A 33 4.23 0.44 -4.25
N ALA A 34 3.38 1.48 -4.27
CA ALA A 34 1.98 1.37 -3.88
C ALA A 34 1.04 1.30 -5.08
N LEU A 35 0.04 0.44 -5.02
CA LEU A 35 -1.09 0.38 -5.94
C LEU A 35 -2.37 0.73 -5.17
N LEU A 36 -2.84 1.96 -5.29
CA LEU A 36 -3.98 2.50 -4.56
C LEU A 36 -5.23 2.61 -5.45
N GLY A 37 -6.38 2.72 -4.81
CA GLY A 37 -7.65 2.96 -5.49
C GLY A 37 -8.83 2.46 -4.65
N PRO A 38 -10.05 2.94 -4.90
CA PRO A 38 -11.24 2.51 -4.18
C PRO A 38 -11.56 1.03 -4.45
N ASN A 39 -12.52 0.50 -3.70
CA ASN A 39 -13.05 -0.84 -3.95
C ASN A 39 -13.63 -0.91 -5.37
N GLY A 40 -13.33 -2.00 -6.10
CA GLY A 40 -13.72 -2.15 -7.49
C GLY A 40 -12.84 -1.39 -8.50
N ALA A 41 -11.74 -0.74 -8.09
CA ALA A 41 -10.81 -0.08 -9.01
C ALA A 41 -10.06 -1.03 -9.94
N GLY A 42 -10.05 -2.34 -9.67
CA GLY A 42 -9.36 -3.34 -10.47
C GLY A 42 -8.06 -3.87 -9.86
N LYS A 43 -7.66 -3.42 -8.65
CA LYS A 43 -6.41 -3.81 -7.98
C LYS A 43 -6.27 -5.33 -7.83
N THR A 44 -7.23 -5.99 -7.20
CA THR A 44 -7.22 -7.45 -6.98
C THR A 44 -7.26 -8.23 -8.30
N THR A 45 -7.94 -7.70 -9.33
CA THR A 45 -7.89 -8.29 -10.68
C THR A 45 -6.50 -8.21 -11.28
N LEU A 46 -5.81 -7.08 -11.12
CA LEU A 46 -4.44 -6.90 -11.60
C LEU A 46 -3.47 -7.82 -10.84
N ILE A 47 -3.58 -7.90 -9.51
CA ILE A 47 -2.78 -8.82 -8.68
C ILE A 47 -3.02 -10.28 -9.10
N SER A 48 -4.28 -10.67 -9.31
CA SER A 48 -4.61 -12.03 -9.79
C SER A 48 -4.02 -12.32 -11.16
N ALA A 49 -3.93 -11.32 -12.05
CA ALA A 49 -3.29 -11.46 -13.34
C ALA A 49 -1.75 -11.57 -13.20
N MET A 50 -1.12 -10.77 -12.34
CA MET A 50 0.32 -10.89 -12.02
C MET A 50 0.67 -12.26 -11.45
N ALA A 51 -0.18 -12.81 -10.58
CA ALA A 51 -0.01 -14.15 -10.01
C ALA A 51 -0.28 -15.30 -10.99
N GLY A 52 -0.74 -15.00 -12.21
CA GLY A 52 -1.14 -16.00 -13.19
C GLY A 52 -2.43 -16.76 -12.84
N LEU A 53 -3.21 -16.24 -11.89
CA LEU A 53 -4.51 -16.82 -11.47
C LEU A 53 -5.67 -16.38 -12.39
N SER A 54 -5.50 -15.28 -13.12
CA SER A 54 -6.48 -14.75 -14.06
C SER A 54 -5.79 -14.32 -15.35
N ARG A 55 -6.20 -14.87 -16.49
CA ARG A 55 -5.68 -14.47 -17.81
C ARG A 55 -6.22 -13.10 -18.21
N LEU A 56 -5.37 -12.29 -18.83
CA LEU A 56 -5.79 -11.04 -19.46
C LEU A 56 -6.66 -11.32 -20.68
N THR A 57 -7.53 -10.37 -21.04
CA THR A 57 -8.23 -10.36 -22.32
C THR A 57 -7.28 -9.92 -23.45
N SER A 58 -6.42 -8.93 -23.15
CA SER A 58 -5.31 -8.50 -24.00
C SER A 58 -4.26 -7.77 -23.16
N GLY A 59 -3.12 -7.47 -23.76
CA GLY A 59 -1.97 -6.88 -23.09
C GLY A 59 -1.01 -7.94 -22.54
N ARG A 60 -0.07 -7.53 -21.71
CA ARG A 60 0.99 -8.41 -21.21
C ARG A 60 1.48 -7.98 -19.83
N ILE A 61 1.84 -8.98 -18.99
CA ILE A 61 2.50 -8.76 -17.71
C ILE A 61 3.77 -9.61 -17.67
N ARG A 62 4.88 -9.01 -17.22
CA ARG A 62 6.14 -9.70 -16.97
C ARG A 62 6.63 -9.42 -15.56
N VAL A 63 7.13 -10.46 -14.90
CA VAL A 63 7.78 -10.40 -13.58
C VAL A 63 9.22 -10.83 -13.77
N MET A 64 10.18 -9.99 -13.39
CA MET A 64 11.62 -10.21 -13.61
C MET A 64 11.93 -10.61 -15.08
N GLY A 65 11.24 -10.00 -16.02
CA GLY A 65 11.37 -10.31 -17.46
C GLY A 65 10.56 -11.51 -17.96
N HIS A 66 10.06 -12.39 -17.06
CA HIS A 66 9.29 -13.59 -17.40
C HIS A 66 7.81 -13.25 -17.59
N ASP A 67 7.25 -13.66 -18.74
CA ASP A 67 5.84 -13.46 -19.04
C ASP A 67 4.96 -14.38 -18.18
N VAL A 68 3.95 -13.80 -17.50
CA VAL A 68 3.12 -14.55 -16.54
C VAL A 68 2.27 -15.66 -17.16
N GLU A 69 2.04 -15.63 -18.47
CA GLU A 69 1.32 -16.68 -19.21
C GLU A 69 2.26 -17.61 -19.98
N ALA A 70 3.20 -17.05 -20.75
CA ALA A 70 4.10 -17.83 -21.60
C ALA A 70 5.23 -18.52 -20.82
N ASP A 71 5.75 -17.89 -19.76
CA ASP A 71 6.80 -18.42 -18.87
C ASP A 71 6.33 -18.46 -17.42
N ALA A 72 5.17 -19.06 -17.23
CA ALA A 72 4.43 -19.01 -15.96
C ALA A 72 5.19 -19.62 -14.77
N TYR A 73 6.08 -20.59 -15.02
CA TYR A 73 6.88 -21.19 -13.94
C TYR A 73 7.91 -20.19 -13.40
N ALA A 74 8.73 -19.61 -14.28
CA ALA A 74 9.75 -18.64 -13.87
C ALA A 74 9.14 -17.36 -13.29
N ALA A 75 8.02 -16.89 -13.85
CA ALA A 75 7.28 -15.76 -13.30
C ALA A 75 6.80 -16.04 -11.87
N ARG A 76 6.24 -17.23 -11.59
CA ARG A 76 5.81 -17.62 -10.22
C ARG A 76 6.97 -17.84 -9.26
N MET A 77 8.10 -18.36 -9.73
CA MET A 77 9.31 -18.45 -8.92
C MET A 77 9.86 -17.08 -8.51
N SER A 78 9.55 -16.05 -9.29
CA SER A 78 9.99 -14.67 -9.05
C SER A 78 8.99 -13.84 -8.25
N LEU A 79 7.81 -14.38 -7.88
CA LEU A 79 6.71 -13.64 -7.28
C LEU A 79 6.18 -14.31 -6.01
N GLY A 80 6.18 -13.60 -4.90
CA GLY A 80 5.45 -13.95 -3.69
C GLY A 80 4.18 -13.10 -3.57
N VAL A 81 3.03 -13.71 -3.33
CA VAL A 81 1.76 -12.97 -3.20
C VAL A 81 1.11 -13.29 -1.86
N VAL A 82 0.81 -12.25 -1.10
CA VAL A 82 -0.01 -12.31 0.12
C VAL A 82 -1.40 -11.80 -0.24
N PRO A 83 -2.41 -12.66 -0.35
CA PRO A 83 -3.77 -12.24 -0.72
C PRO A 83 -4.48 -11.55 0.44
N GLN A 84 -5.52 -10.77 0.13
CA GLN A 84 -6.35 -10.06 1.09
C GLN A 84 -7.11 -11.04 2.03
N GLU A 85 -7.66 -12.11 1.48
CA GLU A 85 -8.41 -13.11 2.25
C GLU A 85 -7.47 -14.06 3.00
N LEU A 86 -7.87 -14.44 4.22
CA LEU A 86 -7.14 -15.43 5.02
C LEU A 86 -7.39 -16.84 4.46
N VAL A 87 -6.42 -17.35 3.71
CA VAL A 87 -6.43 -18.73 3.19
C VAL A 87 -5.37 -19.53 3.94
N PHE A 88 -5.78 -20.56 4.66
CA PHE A 88 -4.86 -21.43 5.39
C PHE A 88 -5.42 -22.86 5.43
N ASP A 89 -4.52 -23.82 5.47
CA ASP A 89 -4.88 -25.22 5.68
C ASP A 89 -4.95 -25.50 7.19
N PRO A 90 -6.11 -25.89 7.72
CA PRO A 90 -6.30 -26.08 9.16
C PRO A 90 -5.68 -27.37 9.72
N PHE A 91 -5.07 -28.21 8.89
CA PHE A 91 -4.53 -29.51 9.30
C PHE A 91 -3.05 -29.47 9.69
N PHE A 92 -2.32 -28.42 9.31
CA PHE A 92 -0.88 -28.31 9.52
C PHE A 92 -0.52 -27.32 10.62
N SER A 93 0.62 -27.56 11.27
CA SER A 93 1.32 -26.55 12.07
C SER A 93 1.90 -25.46 11.19
N VAL A 94 2.34 -24.34 11.80
CA VAL A 94 2.99 -23.24 11.07
C VAL A 94 4.20 -23.76 10.28
N ARG A 95 5.08 -24.51 10.93
CA ARG A 95 6.29 -25.08 10.32
C ARG A 95 5.95 -26.00 9.16
N GLU A 96 5.06 -26.97 9.38
CA GLU A 96 4.63 -27.88 8.34
C GLU A 96 4.04 -27.17 7.12
N ALA A 97 3.19 -26.14 7.35
CA ALA A 97 2.62 -25.35 6.26
C ALA A 97 3.71 -24.67 5.40
N LEU A 98 4.78 -24.15 6.02
CA LEU A 98 5.91 -23.56 5.31
C LEU A 98 6.77 -24.60 4.60
N GLN A 99 7.00 -25.78 5.20
CA GLN A 99 7.71 -26.88 4.57
C GLN A 99 6.96 -27.41 3.35
N PHE A 100 5.63 -27.58 3.43
CA PHE A 100 4.80 -27.94 2.27
C PHE A 100 4.89 -26.90 1.17
N GLN A 101 4.77 -25.61 1.53
CA GLN A 101 4.88 -24.52 0.55
C GLN A 101 6.26 -24.53 -0.11
N SER A 102 7.34 -24.74 0.65
CA SER A 102 8.69 -24.89 0.13
C SER A 102 8.80 -26.06 -0.86
N GLY A 103 8.16 -27.19 -0.53
CA GLY A 103 8.08 -28.36 -1.41
C GLY A 103 7.36 -28.11 -2.73
N TYR A 104 6.29 -27.29 -2.75
CA TYR A 104 5.61 -26.88 -3.99
C TYR A 104 6.51 -26.09 -4.93
N PHE A 105 7.45 -25.32 -4.39
CA PHE A 105 8.47 -24.63 -5.18
C PHE A 105 9.68 -25.51 -5.52
N GLY A 106 9.67 -26.80 -5.12
CA GLY A 106 10.76 -27.75 -5.38
C GLY A 106 12.03 -27.52 -4.55
N LEU A 107 11.95 -26.70 -3.49
CA LEU A 107 13.08 -26.39 -2.63
C LEU A 107 13.37 -27.55 -1.69
N LYS A 108 14.66 -27.85 -1.51
CA LYS A 108 15.17 -28.86 -0.58
C LYS A 108 16.05 -28.18 0.46
N ASN A 109 16.05 -28.70 1.70
CA ASN A 109 16.88 -28.17 2.80
C ASN A 109 16.68 -26.66 3.05
N ASN A 110 15.41 -26.21 3.13
CA ASN A 110 15.04 -24.81 3.31
C ASN A 110 14.69 -24.47 4.78
N ASP A 111 14.99 -25.38 5.71
CA ASP A 111 14.56 -25.24 7.11
C ASP A 111 15.20 -24.02 7.80
N ASP A 112 16.47 -23.72 7.53
CA ASP A 112 17.14 -22.54 8.09
C ASP A 112 16.42 -21.24 7.71
N TRP A 113 15.99 -21.13 6.46
CA TRP A 113 15.23 -19.96 5.99
C TRP A 113 13.81 -19.94 6.55
N ILE A 114 13.17 -21.08 6.68
CA ILE A 114 11.86 -21.20 7.33
C ILE A 114 11.96 -20.74 8.78
N ASP A 115 13.01 -21.15 9.53
CA ASP A 115 13.24 -20.73 10.91
C ASP A 115 13.50 -19.21 11.01
N GLU A 116 14.25 -18.65 10.08
CA GLU A 116 14.50 -17.22 10.00
C GLU A 116 13.20 -16.45 9.77
N ILE A 117 12.35 -16.87 8.83
CA ILE A 117 11.03 -16.26 8.57
C ILE A 117 10.13 -16.35 9.81
N ILE A 118 10.01 -17.54 10.41
CA ILE A 118 9.21 -17.78 11.61
C ILE A 118 9.63 -16.83 12.74
N THR A 119 10.94 -16.68 12.95
CA THR A 119 11.50 -15.81 14.00
C THR A 119 11.21 -14.34 13.72
N ASN A 120 11.49 -13.87 12.50
CA ASN A 120 11.29 -12.47 12.12
C ASN A 120 9.82 -12.05 12.12
N LEU A 121 8.91 -12.99 11.89
CA LEU A 121 7.47 -12.73 11.96
C LEU A 121 6.89 -12.96 13.37
N GLY A 122 7.72 -13.21 14.39
CA GLY A 122 7.28 -13.41 15.77
C GLY A 122 6.34 -14.62 15.93
N LEU A 123 6.64 -15.70 15.23
CA LEU A 123 5.88 -16.96 15.25
C LEU A 123 6.69 -18.12 15.90
N ALA A 124 7.86 -17.83 16.48
CA ALA A 124 8.77 -18.87 16.98
C ALA A 124 8.12 -19.75 18.07
N ASP A 125 7.39 -19.15 19.00
CA ASP A 125 6.66 -19.85 20.08
C ASP A 125 5.41 -20.59 19.58
N LYS A 126 5.04 -20.42 18.32
CA LYS A 126 3.88 -20.99 17.63
C LYS A 126 4.27 -21.88 16.45
N ALA A 127 5.57 -22.10 16.22
CA ALA A 127 6.05 -22.86 15.06
C ALA A 127 5.38 -24.23 14.91
N ASP A 128 5.19 -24.95 16.01
CA ASP A 128 4.57 -26.28 16.04
C ASP A 128 3.06 -26.23 16.41
N THR A 129 2.50 -25.02 16.52
CA THR A 129 1.06 -24.84 16.77
C THR A 129 0.28 -24.99 15.48
N ASN A 130 -0.83 -25.76 15.54
CA ASN A 130 -1.72 -25.91 14.39
C ASN A 130 -2.30 -24.54 13.98
N THR A 131 -2.28 -24.22 12.68
CA THR A 131 -2.72 -22.94 12.10
C THR A 131 -4.17 -22.61 12.43
N ARG A 132 -5.00 -23.60 12.65
CA ARG A 132 -6.40 -23.45 13.08
C ARG A 132 -6.53 -22.71 14.41
N ASN A 133 -5.58 -22.91 15.33
CA ASN A 133 -5.59 -22.38 16.70
C ASN A 133 -4.95 -20.99 16.81
N LEU A 134 -4.51 -20.40 15.70
CA LEU A 134 -3.89 -19.09 15.66
C LEU A 134 -4.94 -17.97 15.64
N SER A 135 -4.58 -16.81 16.18
CA SER A 135 -5.36 -15.57 16.01
C SER A 135 -5.37 -15.13 14.54
N GLY A 136 -6.28 -14.23 14.16
CA GLY A 136 -6.35 -13.68 12.79
C GLY A 136 -5.03 -13.02 12.37
N GLY A 137 -4.43 -12.21 13.24
CA GLY A 137 -3.14 -11.57 12.98
C GLY A 137 -1.98 -12.58 12.84
N MET A 138 -1.96 -13.66 13.63
CA MET A 138 -0.98 -14.74 13.47
C MET A 138 -1.16 -15.48 12.14
N LYS A 139 -2.41 -15.79 11.74
CA LYS A 139 -2.70 -16.38 10.43
C LYS A 139 -2.21 -15.50 9.29
N ARG A 140 -2.38 -14.18 9.40
CA ARG A 140 -1.88 -13.22 8.42
C ARG A 140 -0.35 -13.31 8.29
N ARG A 141 0.37 -13.38 9.41
CA ARG A 141 1.83 -13.56 9.39
C ARG A 141 2.27 -14.89 8.79
N VAL A 142 1.52 -15.97 9.01
CA VAL A 142 1.78 -17.26 8.34
C VAL A 142 1.62 -17.14 6.82
N MET A 143 0.61 -16.41 6.33
CA MET A 143 0.45 -16.18 4.89
C MET A 143 1.60 -15.36 4.30
N VAL A 144 2.08 -14.34 5.03
CA VAL A 144 3.30 -13.61 4.64
C VAL A 144 4.49 -14.57 4.59
N ALA A 145 4.67 -15.42 5.61
CA ALA A 145 5.72 -16.44 5.63
C ALA A 145 5.66 -17.38 4.41
N GLN A 146 4.46 -17.87 4.07
CA GLN A 146 4.26 -18.74 2.90
C GLN A 146 4.64 -18.05 1.58
N ALA A 147 4.32 -16.76 1.42
CA ALA A 147 4.68 -16.01 0.24
C ALA A 147 6.20 -15.79 0.10
N LEU A 148 6.96 -15.86 1.20
CA LEU A 148 8.39 -15.61 1.26
C LEU A 148 9.26 -16.86 1.22
N VAL A 149 8.67 -18.04 1.35
CA VAL A 149 9.41 -19.30 1.56
C VAL A 149 10.39 -19.61 0.43
N HIS A 150 10.12 -19.16 -0.79
CA HIS A 150 10.98 -19.37 -1.98
C HIS A 150 11.87 -18.16 -2.30
N ARG A 151 11.99 -17.17 -1.38
CA ARG A 151 12.81 -15.96 -1.53
C ARG A 151 12.54 -15.20 -2.83
N PRO A 152 11.28 -14.85 -3.13
CA PRO A 152 10.94 -14.20 -4.39
C PRO A 152 11.55 -12.79 -4.47
N PRO A 153 12.13 -12.37 -5.60
CA PRO A 153 12.62 -11.00 -5.78
C PRO A 153 11.50 -9.95 -5.79
N VAL A 154 10.26 -10.34 -6.10
CA VAL A 154 9.08 -9.47 -6.10
C VAL A 154 8.04 -9.99 -5.12
N ILE A 155 7.55 -9.13 -4.23
CA ILE A 155 6.59 -9.46 -3.19
C ILE A 155 5.38 -8.54 -3.35
N VAL A 156 4.19 -9.12 -3.53
CA VAL A 156 2.91 -8.40 -3.58
C VAL A 156 2.15 -8.62 -2.28
N LEU A 157 1.78 -7.54 -1.64
CA LEU A 157 1.05 -7.51 -0.37
C LEU A 157 -0.32 -6.87 -0.60
N ASP A 158 -1.37 -7.69 -0.63
CA ASP A 158 -2.75 -7.18 -0.81
C ASP A 158 -3.40 -6.96 0.56
N GLU A 159 -3.44 -5.69 0.99
CA GLU A 159 -3.95 -5.24 2.30
C GLU A 159 -3.38 -6.04 3.50
N PRO A 160 -2.05 -6.12 3.66
CA PRO A 160 -1.42 -7.04 4.61
C PRO A 160 -1.72 -6.73 6.08
N THR A 161 -2.13 -5.51 6.39
CA THR A 161 -2.38 -5.01 7.76
C THR A 161 -3.85 -4.90 8.11
N ALA A 162 -4.76 -5.30 7.20
CA ALA A 162 -6.19 -5.26 7.46
C ALA A 162 -6.57 -6.14 8.67
N GLY A 163 -7.19 -5.53 9.71
CA GLY A 163 -7.60 -6.24 10.93
C GLY A 163 -6.44 -6.67 11.85
N VAL A 164 -5.24 -6.13 11.66
CA VAL A 164 -4.07 -6.36 12.50
C VAL A 164 -3.93 -5.23 13.51
N ASP A 165 -3.61 -5.56 14.77
CA ASP A 165 -3.37 -4.56 15.82
C ASP A 165 -2.08 -3.75 15.56
N VAL A 166 -1.94 -2.62 16.26
CA VAL A 166 -0.89 -1.62 16.00
C VAL A 166 0.52 -2.21 16.19
N GLU A 167 0.75 -2.98 17.24
CA GLU A 167 2.08 -3.55 17.55
C GLU A 167 2.50 -4.57 16.48
N LEU A 168 1.57 -5.46 16.11
CA LEU A 168 1.80 -6.45 15.06
C LEU A 168 2.00 -5.80 13.69
N ARG A 169 1.30 -4.70 13.41
CA ARG A 169 1.47 -3.91 12.18
C ARG A 169 2.88 -3.34 12.09
N GLN A 170 3.37 -2.73 13.16
CA GLN A 170 4.72 -2.17 13.21
C GLN A 170 5.80 -3.24 12.99
N SER A 171 5.67 -4.41 13.64
CA SER A 171 6.63 -5.50 13.47
C SER A 171 6.63 -6.05 12.04
N LEU A 172 5.47 -6.18 11.42
CA LEU A 172 5.34 -6.61 10.02
C LEU A 172 6.02 -5.61 9.08
N TRP A 173 5.77 -4.30 9.25
CA TRP A 173 6.40 -3.28 8.41
C TRP A 173 7.91 -3.22 8.58
N ALA A 174 8.42 -3.36 9.81
CA ALA A 174 9.87 -3.43 10.04
C ALA A 174 10.50 -4.61 9.30
N PHE A 175 9.86 -5.77 9.28
CA PHE A 175 10.32 -6.94 8.54
C PHE A 175 10.28 -6.72 7.02
N ILE A 176 9.16 -6.21 6.48
CA ILE A 176 9.01 -5.93 5.04
C ILE A 176 10.02 -4.87 4.56
N GLN A 177 10.23 -3.80 5.34
CA GLN A 177 11.26 -2.80 5.04
C GLN A 177 12.67 -3.39 5.03
N ASN A 178 12.94 -4.38 5.92
CA ASN A 178 14.22 -5.07 5.91
C ASN A 178 14.41 -5.89 4.63
N LEU A 179 13.38 -6.61 4.16
CA LEU A 179 13.40 -7.31 2.88
C LEU A 179 13.64 -6.35 1.71
N ASN A 180 12.97 -5.21 1.70
CA ASN A 180 13.18 -4.19 0.67
C ASN A 180 14.63 -3.67 0.66
N ARG A 181 15.21 -3.37 1.84
CA ARG A 181 16.64 -3.00 1.97
C ARG A 181 17.60 -4.09 1.50
N GLN A 182 17.19 -5.35 1.54
CA GLN A 182 17.95 -6.49 0.99
C GLN A 182 17.79 -6.63 -0.54
N GLY A 183 17.03 -5.74 -1.18
CA GLY A 183 16.86 -5.69 -2.63
C GLY A 183 15.56 -6.31 -3.15
N HIS A 184 14.67 -6.80 -2.29
CA HIS A 184 13.35 -7.25 -2.74
C HIS A 184 12.48 -6.08 -3.18
N THR A 185 11.78 -6.22 -4.29
CA THR A 185 10.78 -5.27 -4.78
C THR A 185 9.46 -5.53 -4.07
N ILE A 186 8.86 -4.50 -3.48
CA ILE A 186 7.60 -4.61 -2.75
C ILE A 186 6.49 -3.89 -3.51
N ILE A 187 5.36 -4.56 -3.73
CA ILE A 187 4.15 -3.97 -4.29
C ILE A 187 3.07 -4.07 -3.23
N LEU A 188 2.63 -2.93 -2.72
CA LEU A 188 1.66 -2.81 -1.64
C LEU A 188 0.32 -2.33 -2.17
N THR A 189 -0.78 -3.00 -1.81
CA THR A 189 -2.09 -2.36 -1.78
C THR A 189 -2.50 -2.12 -0.34
N THR A 190 -3.06 -0.97 -0.06
CA THR A 190 -3.59 -0.63 1.25
C THR A 190 -4.72 0.38 1.12
N HIS A 191 -5.60 0.42 2.09
CA HIS A 191 -6.55 1.50 2.30
C HIS A 191 -6.06 2.49 3.38
N TYR A 192 -4.96 2.19 4.05
CA TYR A 192 -4.28 3.11 4.97
C TYR A 192 -3.26 3.95 4.18
N LEU A 193 -3.68 5.15 3.76
CA LEU A 193 -2.85 6.01 2.91
C LEU A 193 -1.57 6.47 3.60
N GLU A 194 -1.57 6.57 4.93
CA GLU A 194 -0.38 6.84 5.75
C GLU A 194 0.72 5.77 5.56
N GLU A 195 0.35 4.48 5.39
CA GLU A 195 1.31 3.42 5.10
C GLU A 195 1.97 3.63 3.75
N ALA A 196 1.17 3.92 2.71
CA ALA A 196 1.70 4.20 1.38
C ALA A 196 2.59 5.45 1.38
N GLN A 197 2.19 6.51 2.09
CA GLN A 197 2.96 7.75 2.20
C GLN A 197 4.32 7.56 2.88
N SER A 198 4.35 6.72 3.94
CA SER A 198 5.57 6.53 4.74
C SER A 198 6.53 5.47 4.20
N LEU A 199 6.04 4.53 3.39
CA LEU A 199 6.81 3.35 2.98
C LEU A 199 7.18 3.36 1.49
N CYS A 200 6.34 3.96 0.63
CA CYS A 200 6.46 3.76 -0.81
C CYS A 200 7.19 4.90 -1.51
N ASP A 201 8.08 4.54 -2.44
CA ASP A 201 8.81 5.48 -3.29
C ASP A 201 7.91 6.11 -4.35
N ARG A 202 7.07 5.28 -4.97
CA ARG A 202 6.11 5.68 -6.01
C ARG A 202 4.74 5.07 -5.78
N ILE A 203 3.74 5.77 -6.27
CA ILE A 203 2.33 5.42 -6.10
C ILE A 203 1.61 5.44 -7.44
N ALA A 204 0.96 4.32 -7.77
CA ALA A 204 -0.03 4.23 -8.84
C ALA A 204 -1.44 4.32 -8.24
N MET A 205 -2.29 5.17 -8.78
CA MET A 205 -3.69 5.27 -8.39
C MET A 205 -4.60 4.79 -9.50
N MET A 206 -5.47 3.83 -9.16
CA MET A 206 -6.44 3.25 -10.10
C MET A 206 -7.87 3.67 -9.77
N LYS A 207 -8.66 3.89 -10.82
CA LYS A 207 -10.11 4.16 -10.74
C LYS A 207 -10.81 3.46 -11.89
N GLN A 208 -11.81 2.62 -11.60
CA GLN A 208 -12.63 1.92 -12.62
C GLN A 208 -11.82 1.20 -13.72
N GLY A 209 -10.74 0.53 -13.34
CA GLY A 209 -9.91 -0.27 -14.25
C GLY A 209 -8.90 0.52 -15.07
N VAL A 210 -8.72 1.82 -14.83
CA VAL A 210 -7.70 2.65 -15.47
C VAL A 210 -6.73 3.25 -14.45
N LEU A 211 -5.51 3.53 -14.89
CA LEU A 211 -4.51 4.27 -14.12
C LEU A 211 -4.84 5.77 -14.25
N VAL A 212 -5.08 6.43 -13.10
CA VAL A 212 -5.44 7.86 -13.05
C VAL A 212 -4.30 8.75 -12.56
N ALA A 213 -3.33 8.18 -11.85
CA ALA A 213 -2.08 8.86 -11.46
C ALA A 213 -0.96 7.83 -11.30
N LEU A 214 0.26 8.24 -11.57
CA LEU A 214 1.49 7.49 -11.33
C LEU A 214 2.63 8.48 -11.14
N ASP A 215 3.15 8.59 -9.92
CA ASP A 215 4.24 9.50 -9.63
C ASP A 215 5.01 9.07 -8.36
N SER A 216 6.12 9.74 -8.05
CA SER A 216 6.78 9.59 -6.76
C SER A 216 5.88 10.11 -5.63
N THR A 217 5.98 9.49 -4.47
CA THR A 217 5.23 9.92 -3.27
C THR A 217 5.52 11.38 -2.96
N GLU A 218 6.78 11.78 -3.03
CA GLU A 218 7.20 13.17 -2.83
C GLU A 218 6.55 14.13 -3.83
N HIS A 219 6.51 13.78 -5.13
CA HIS A 219 5.94 14.64 -6.16
C HIS A 219 4.42 14.77 -6.02
N LEU A 220 3.72 13.69 -5.66
CA LEU A 220 2.28 13.71 -5.38
C LEU A 220 1.95 14.65 -4.21
N LEU A 221 2.72 14.60 -3.12
CA LEU A 221 2.55 15.48 -1.97
C LEU A 221 2.90 16.94 -2.32
N HIS A 222 3.98 17.15 -3.10
CA HIS A 222 4.38 18.49 -3.52
C HIS A 222 3.45 19.15 -4.54
N ALA A 223 2.79 18.38 -5.39
CA ALA A 223 1.80 18.92 -6.34
C ALA A 223 0.60 19.60 -5.67
N GLU A 224 0.37 19.27 -4.40
CA GLU A 224 -0.73 19.79 -3.58
C GLU A 224 -0.20 20.59 -2.38
N LYS A 225 1.00 21.21 -2.49
CA LYS A 225 1.58 22.02 -1.40
C LYS A 225 0.54 22.97 -0.83
N GLY A 226 0.38 22.91 0.49
CA GLY A 226 -0.45 23.80 1.26
C GLY A 226 -0.43 23.39 2.73
N LEU A 227 -0.49 24.40 3.56
CA LEU A 227 -0.64 24.23 5.00
C LEU A 227 -2.14 24.37 5.33
N ARG A 228 -2.69 23.40 6.01
CA ARG A 228 -4.00 23.52 6.67
C ARG A 228 -3.79 23.99 8.08
N VAL A 229 -4.38 25.10 8.40
CA VAL A 229 -4.31 25.67 9.74
C VAL A 229 -5.70 25.69 10.32
N GLU A 230 -5.93 24.87 11.31
CA GLU A 230 -7.16 24.87 12.09
C GLU A 230 -6.97 25.75 13.32
N LEU A 231 -7.85 26.72 13.48
CA LEU A 231 -7.77 27.74 14.50
C LEU A 231 -9.05 27.75 15.33
N LEU A 232 -8.93 27.59 16.65
CA LEU A 232 -10.00 27.96 17.57
C LEU A 232 -9.75 29.39 18.04
N LEU A 233 -10.61 30.30 17.60
CA LEU A 233 -10.45 31.74 17.83
C LEU A 233 -11.40 32.24 18.93
N GLU A 234 -10.92 33.20 19.73
CA GLU A 234 -11.78 34.05 20.58
C GLU A 234 -11.96 35.37 19.88
N GLY A 235 -13.05 35.48 19.07
CA GLY A 235 -13.36 36.58 18.19
C GLY A 235 -13.62 36.14 16.74
N ALA A 236 -14.01 37.09 15.90
CA ALA A 236 -14.29 36.79 14.49
C ALA A 236 -13.00 36.77 13.64
N LEU A 237 -12.97 35.93 12.62
CA LEU A 237 -11.90 35.96 11.63
C LEU A 237 -11.90 37.30 10.88
N PRO A 238 -10.75 37.99 10.80
CA PRO A 238 -10.62 39.22 10.01
C PRO A 238 -10.96 39.01 8.53
N ASP A 239 -11.64 40.01 7.91
CA ASP A 239 -12.13 39.88 6.53
C ASP A 239 -11.03 39.62 5.50
N ASN A 240 -9.84 40.18 5.70
CA ASN A 240 -8.70 39.95 4.83
C ASN A 240 -8.12 38.53 4.87
N LEU A 241 -8.52 37.70 5.84
CA LEU A 241 -8.12 36.29 5.94
C LEU A 241 -9.18 35.32 5.35
N ARG A 242 -10.38 35.81 5.05
CA ARG A 242 -11.50 35.01 4.53
C ARG A 242 -11.20 34.36 3.17
N ALA A 243 -10.30 34.97 2.38
CA ALA A 243 -9.90 34.41 1.09
C ALA A 243 -9.29 33.01 1.20
N TRP A 244 -8.67 32.67 2.34
CA TRP A 244 -8.05 31.39 2.62
C TRP A 244 -8.95 30.43 3.42
N GLN A 245 -10.14 30.93 3.87
CA GLN A 245 -11.06 30.14 4.68
C GLN A 245 -11.68 29.00 3.86
N GLN A 246 -11.66 27.80 4.43
CA GLN A 246 -12.33 26.60 3.91
C GLN A 246 -13.57 26.29 4.76
N PRO A 247 -14.57 25.58 4.20
CA PRO A 247 -15.70 25.09 4.98
C PRO A 247 -15.20 24.21 6.15
N SER A 248 -15.68 24.51 7.36
CA SER A 248 -15.46 23.71 8.56
C SER A 248 -16.80 23.36 9.17
N ASN A 249 -16.92 22.17 9.76
CA ASN A 249 -18.17 21.70 10.40
C ASN A 249 -18.20 22.01 11.90
N ASP A 250 -17.10 22.52 12.48
CA ASP A 250 -16.93 22.79 13.90
C ASP A 250 -16.82 24.29 14.19
N ASP A 251 -16.76 24.64 15.48
CA ASP A 251 -16.50 26.01 15.95
C ASP A 251 -15.08 26.52 15.61
N THR A 252 -14.36 25.81 14.77
CA THR A 252 -13.00 26.13 14.34
C THR A 252 -12.99 26.79 12.96
N VAL A 253 -11.99 27.63 12.74
CA VAL A 253 -11.71 28.26 11.43
C VAL A 253 -10.61 27.46 10.75
N LEU A 254 -10.92 26.88 9.59
CA LEU A 254 -9.95 26.17 8.75
C LEU A 254 -9.43 27.12 7.67
N LEU A 255 -8.12 27.35 7.62
CA LEU A 255 -7.45 28.12 6.58
C LEU A 255 -6.58 27.19 5.73
N LYS A 256 -6.58 27.41 4.40
CA LYS A 256 -5.63 26.78 3.49
C LYS A 256 -4.63 27.84 3.04
N LEU A 257 -3.35 27.62 3.37
CA LEU A 257 -2.24 28.51 3.08
C LEU A 257 -1.25 27.82 2.15
N ASP A 258 -0.50 28.57 1.36
CA ASP A 258 0.47 27.98 0.42
C ASP A 258 1.82 27.68 1.10
N ASP A 259 2.18 28.48 2.12
CA ASP A 259 3.48 28.39 2.79
C ASP A 259 3.47 28.94 4.23
N TYR A 260 4.62 28.84 4.89
CA TYR A 260 4.83 29.34 6.26
C TYR A 260 4.88 30.89 6.33
N GLU A 261 5.15 31.59 5.22
CA GLU A 261 5.11 33.07 5.18
C GLU A 261 3.65 33.54 5.30
N GLN A 262 2.74 32.89 4.60
CA GLN A 262 1.30 33.16 4.75
C GLN A 262 0.81 32.83 6.18
N LEU A 263 1.31 31.76 6.80
CA LEU A 263 1.00 31.45 8.20
C LEU A 263 1.48 32.58 9.13
N ALA A 264 2.68 33.07 8.95
CA ALA A 264 3.20 34.19 9.75
C ALA A 264 2.34 35.46 9.57
N PHE A 265 1.91 35.74 8.34
CA PHE A 265 0.98 36.84 8.03
C PHE A 265 -0.37 36.65 8.74
N VAL A 266 -0.95 35.47 8.72
CA VAL A 266 -2.21 35.14 9.41
C VAL A 266 -2.09 35.41 10.90
N LEU A 267 -1.06 34.88 11.57
CA LEU A 267 -0.86 35.05 13.00
C LEU A 267 -0.64 36.52 13.39
N GLN A 268 0.10 37.25 12.57
CA GLN A 268 0.33 38.68 12.77
C GLN A 268 -0.95 39.49 12.62
N THR A 269 -1.77 39.16 11.62
CA THR A 269 -3.06 39.82 11.37
C THR A 269 -4.04 39.58 12.53
N LEU A 270 -4.15 38.34 13.01
CA LEU A 270 -4.97 38.01 14.18
C LEU A 270 -4.53 38.77 15.43
N LYS A 271 -3.24 38.89 15.65
CA LYS A 271 -2.67 39.66 16.77
C LYS A 271 -3.02 41.13 16.68
N TYR A 272 -2.91 41.77 15.49
CA TYR A 272 -3.24 43.18 15.29
C TYR A 272 -4.76 43.46 15.41
N ALA A 273 -5.59 42.51 15.01
CA ALA A 273 -7.04 42.58 15.17
C ALA A 273 -7.51 42.29 16.60
N GLY A 274 -6.60 41.96 17.54
CA GLY A 274 -6.94 41.63 18.91
C GLY A 274 -7.68 40.30 19.10
N VAL A 275 -7.64 39.43 18.05
CA VAL A 275 -8.26 38.09 18.10
C VAL A 275 -7.28 37.15 18.74
N LYS A 276 -7.73 36.43 19.79
CA LYS A 276 -6.90 35.45 20.50
C LYS A 276 -7.05 34.08 19.85
N VAL A 277 -5.93 33.41 19.60
CA VAL A 277 -5.88 32.01 19.19
C VAL A 277 -5.87 31.16 20.45
N LYS A 278 -6.93 30.37 20.72
CA LYS A 278 -7.04 29.43 21.83
C LYS A 278 -6.34 28.11 21.55
N HIS A 279 -6.47 27.65 20.32
CA HIS A 279 -5.85 26.44 19.82
C HIS A 279 -5.46 26.61 18.36
N MET A 280 -4.35 26.02 17.97
CA MET A 280 -3.89 25.97 16.59
C MET A 280 -3.36 24.57 16.30
N GLN A 281 -3.88 23.98 15.25
CA GLN A 281 -3.34 22.75 14.69
C GLN A 281 -2.88 23.03 13.27
N LEU A 282 -1.65 22.64 12.98
CA LEU A 282 -1.06 22.73 11.65
C LEU A 282 -0.99 21.33 11.06
N THR A 283 -1.53 21.17 9.87
CA THR A 283 -1.47 19.90 9.13
C THR A 283 -0.95 20.20 7.73
N GLU A 284 0.12 19.54 7.34
CA GLU A 284 0.58 19.55 5.96
C GLU A 284 -0.35 18.68 5.11
N THR A 285 -0.40 18.97 3.81
CA THR A 285 -1.17 18.15 2.86
C THR A 285 -0.66 16.72 2.90
N ASP A 286 -1.52 15.77 3.17
CA ASP A 286 -1.22 14.35 3.21
C ASP A 286 -1.67 13.64 1.91
N LEU A 287 -1.30 12.39 1.80
CA LEU A 287 -1.67 11.56 0.65
C LEU A 287 -3.20 11.35 0.57
N GLU A 288 -3.94 11.47 1.67
CA GLU A 288 -5.40 11.33 1.69
C GLU A 288 -6.06 12.47 0.93
N ASP A 289 -5.59 13.70 1.12
CA ASP A 289 -6.06 14.89 0.39
C ASP A 289 -5.82 14.75 -1.11
N VAL A 290 -4.61 14.32 -1.49
CA VAL A 290 -4.23 14.09 -2.89
C VAL A 290 -5.12 13.00 -3.49
N PHE A 291 -5.29 11.90 -2.78
CA PHE A 291 -6.10 10.76 -3.22
C PHE A 291 -7.57 11.17 -3.44
N VAL A 292 -8.18 11.82 -2.47
CA VAL A 292 -9.58 12.30 -2.57
C VAL A 292 -9.76 13.22 -3.77
N LYS A 293 -8.82 14.14 -4.01
CA LYS A 293 -8.88 15.08 -5.14
C LYS A 293 -8.77 14.37 -6.49
N ILE A 294 -7.81 13.42 -6.63
CA ILE A 294 -7.64 12.63 -7.86
C ILE A 294 -8.89 11.76 -8.11
N MET A 295 -9.45 11.16 -7.06
CA MET A 295 -10.62 10.28 -7.17
C MET A 295 -11.92 11.04 -7.45
N ARG A 296 -12.00 12.35 -7.23
CA ARG A 296 -13.18 13.18 -7.58
C ARG A 296 -13.20 13.64 -9.04
N LYS A 297 -12.04 13.72 -9.69
CA LYS A 297 -11.92 13.98 -11.14
C LYS A 297 -12.35 12.75 -11.96
#